data_281affa4670810b434fdeaeeeb1d1af6
#
_entry.id   281affa4670810b434fdeaeeeb1d1af6
#
_cell.length_a   1.000
_cell.length_b   1.000
_cell.length_c   1.000
_cell.angle_alpha   90.00
_cell.angle_beta   90.00
_cell.angle_gamma   90.00
#
_symmetry.space_group_name_H-M   'P 1'
#
loop_
_entity.id
_entity.type
_entity.pdbx_description
1 polymer ?
#
loop_
_entity_poly.entity_id
_entity_poly.type
_entity_poly.pdbx_seq_one_letter_code
_entity_poly.pdbx_strand_id
1 'polypeptide(L)'
;EVFVDSDTKVALLSGAPFDDSSWDLLSNDQIAAGRTAINRISGSRRLLAHSVFTPKKDGWMEEVDRCIAKVKPDSWKGYTVGDPLSPSKLGTYWRLDDEKLIYPFYEKAVKAGINTICIHKGLLPADYEKSWPGVWEYATVNDLGKAAKDWPKLNFVIYHSALRPFQESPDAVLAEFDKTGRIQWATDLAEIPAKFGVKNVYGEIGTAFATCAVTNPRFAAAFIGTLVRGLGPERVLWGSDSVWYGSPQWQIEAMRRLEVPEEMRKQHKFPALGAADGKIKTAIFSGNAAKLYNVNTKTALGAITTDRIAAIRAEYVAAGGERSNARYGFVARHSA
;
A
#
# COMPACT_ATOMS: atom_id res chain seq x y z
N GLU A 1 13.44 13.39 -3.62
CA GLU A 1 13.62 11.98 -3.24
C GLU A 1 12.79 11.04 -4.10
N VAL A 2 11.43 11.16 -4.14
CA VAL A 2 10.57 10.15 -4.79
C VAL A 2 10.81 10.05 -6.30
N PHE A 3 10.91 11.16 -7.03
CA PHE A 3 10.97 11.15 -8.49
C PHE A 3 12.36 11.42 -9.08
N VAL A 4 13.25 12.10 -8.36
CA VAL A 4 14.55 12.51 -8.88
C VAL A 4 15.63 11.49 -8.58
N ASP A 5 15.73 11.03 -7.34
CA ASP A 5 16.76 10.08 -6.92
C ASP A 5 16.27 8.62 -6.81
N SER A 6 15.05 8.33 -7.25
CA SER A 6 14.53 6.96 -7.35
C SER A 6 13.99 6.62 -8.73
N ASP A 7 13.72 5.34 -8.97
CA ASP A 7 13.12 4.86 -10.22
C ASP A 7 11.60 5.01 -10.26
N THR A 8 10.99 5.63 -9.26
CA THR A 8 9.55 5.87 -9.22
C THR A 8 9.13 6.81 -10.36
N LYS A 9 8.15 6.39 -11.12
CA LYS A 9 7.63 7.15 -12.27
C LYS A 9 6.33 7.86 -11.94
N VAL A 10 5.42 7.16 -11.28
CA VAL A 10 4.12 7.67 -10.83
C VAL A 10 3.95 7.28 -9.37
N ALA A 11 3.42 8.18 -8.56
CA ALA A 11 3.12 7.94 -7.16
C ALA A 11 1.66 8.25 -6.86
N LEU A 12 1.15 7.73 -5.73
CA LEU A 12 -0.18 7.99 -5.23
C LEU A 12 -0.05 8.63 -3.85
N LEU A 13 -0.50 9.88 -3.72
CA LEU A 13 -0.43 10.66 -2.49
C LEU A 13 -1.59 10.33 -1.57
N SER A 14 -1.29 10.08 -0.30
CA SER A 14 -2.26 9.77 0.74
C SER A 14 -2.11 10.68 1.95
N GLY A 15 -3.18 10.82 2.72
CA GLY A 15 -3.20 11.34 4.09
C GLY A 15 -3.62 10.25 5.06
N ALA A 16 -3.66 10.59 6.34
CA ALA A 16 -4.15 9.74 7.41
C ALA A 16 -5.02 10.56 8.37
N PRO A 17 -6.10 9.99 8.91
CA PRO A 17 -6.88 10.63 9.96
C PRO A 17 -6.18 10.43 11.30
N PHE A 18 -6.27 11.44 12.15
CA PHE A 18 -5.87 11.35 13.55
C PHE A 18 -7.00 11.89 14.42
N ASP A 19 -7.07 11.41 15.66
CA ASP A 19 -8.02 11.92 16.64
C ASP A 19 -7.70 13.38 17.03
N ASP A 20 -6.43 13.72 17.08
CA ASP A 20 -5.97 15.10 17.21
C ASP A 20 -5.78 15.73 15.84
N SER A 21 -6.72 16.62 15.46
CA SER A 21 -6.70 17.29 14.16
C SER A 21 -5.47 18.20 13.94
N SER A 22 -4.72 18.56 14.98
CA SER A 22 -3.44 19.27 14.83
C SER A 22 -2.35 18.40 14.20
N TRP A 23 -2.55 17.09 14.17
CA TRP A 23 -1.68 16.08 13.57
C TRP A 23 -2.17 15.58 12.22
N ASP A 24 -3.27 16.13 11.69
CA ASP A 24 -3.75 15.72 10.35
C ASP A 24 -2.61 15.82 9.35
N LEU A 25 -2.15 14.66 8.87
CA LEU A 25 -0.95 14.57 8.03
C LEU A 25 -1.13 15.35 6.73
N LEU A 26 -2.26 15.20 6.07
CA LEU A 26 -2.67 15.94 4.88
C LEU A 26 -4.19 15.93 4.79
N SER A 27 -4.80 17.10 4.70
CA SER A 27 -6.21 17.22 4.34
C SER A 27 -6.46 16.86 2.87
N ASN A 28 -7.71 16.55 2.51
CA ASN A 28 -8.07 16.27 1.12
C ASN A 28 -7.74 17.42 0.16
N ASP A 29 -7.82 18.66 0.63
CA ASP A 29 -7.45 19.84 -0.18
C ASP A 29 -5.93 19.93 -0.37
N GLN A 30 -5.13 19.64 0.66
CA GLN A 30 -3.68 19.61 0.55
C GLN A 30 -3.22 18.47 -0.39
N ILE A 31 -3.84 17.31 -0.32
CA ILE A 31 -3.58 16.19 -1.24
C ILE A 31 -3.87 16.59 -2.68
N ALA A 32 -5.03 17.22 -2.92
CA ALA A 32 -5.43 17.69 -4.25
C ALA A 32 -4.53 18.81 -4.78
N ALA A 33 -4.12 19.74 -3.91
CA ALA A 33 -3.18 20.81 -4.24
C ALA A 33 -1.80 20.24 -4.58
N GLY A 34 -1.30 19.27 -3.79
CA GLY A 34 -0.03 18.56 -4.05
C GLY A 34 -0.05 17.85 -5.40
N ARG A 35 -1.10 17.07 -5.70
CA ARG A 35 -1.29 16.45 -7.02
C ARG A 35 -1.25 17.48 -8.14
N THR A 36 -2.00 18.56 -8.01
CA THR A 36 -2.08 19.60 -9.01
C THR A 36 -0.73 20.28 -9.23
N ALA A 37 -0.03 20.63 -8.15
CA ALA A 37 1.27 21.29 -8.22
C ALA A 37 2.32 20.40 -8.90
N ILE A 38 2.44 19.14 -8.50
CA ILE A 38 3.43 18.21 -9.08
C ILE A 38 3.13 17.94 -10.54
N ASN A 39 1.88 17.67 -10.92
CA ASN A 39 1.52 17.41 -12.30
C ASN A 39 1.69 18.66 -13.20
N ARG A 40 1.47 19.87 -12.66
CA ARG A 40 1.75 21.11 -13.37
C ARG A 40 3.25 21.34 -13.56
N ILE A 41 4.07 21.14 -12.51
CA ILE A 41 5.53 21.29 -12.59
C ILE A 41 6.13 20.29 -13.56
N SER A 42 5.68 19.04 -13.51
CA SER A 42 6.17 17.99 -14.41
C SER A 42 5.73 18.19 -15.87
N GLY A 43 4.54 18.73 -16.10
CA GLY A 43 3.89 18.75 -17.41
C GLY A 43 3.32 17.36 -17.78
N SER A 44 3.23 16.45 -16.84
CA SER A 44 2.70 15.09 -17.02
C SER A 44 1.97 14.59 -15.77
N ARG A 45 1.22 13.47 -15.88
CA ARG A 45 0.50 12.86 -14.75
C ARG A 45 1.43 11.97 -13.94
N ARG A 46 2.21 12.57 -13.04
CA ARG A 46 3.14 11.88 -12.13
C ARG A 46 2.56 11.55 -10.77
N LEU A 47 1.55 12.31 -10.33
CA LEU A 47 0.97 12.14 -9.01
C LEU A 47 -0.53 11.88 -9.13
N LEU A 48 -0.98 10.79 -8.56
CA LEU A 48 -2.37 10.46 -8.27
C LEU A 48 -2.68 10.85 -6.83
N ALA A 49 -3.96 10.91 -6.46
CA ALA A 49 -4.37 11.34 -5.13
C ALA A 49 -5.52 10.50 -4.58
N HIS A 50 -5.40 10.13 -3.31
CA HIS A 50 -6.54 9.68 -2.52
C HIS A 50 -7.41 10.86 -2.07
N SER A 51 -8.67 10.57 -1.70
CA SER A 51 -9.38 11.30 -0.68
C SER A 51 -9.58 10.41 0.53
N VAL A 52 -9.21 10.93 1.69
CA VAL A 52 -9.41 10.26 2.97
C VAL A 52 -10.87 10.42 3.38
N PHE A 53 -11.51 9.33 3.79
CA PHE A 53 -12.84 9.34 4.39
C PHE A 53 -12.77 8.74 5.80
N THR A 54 -13.48 9.34 6.73
CA THR A 54 -13.46 8.97 8.15
C THR A 54 -14.88 8.76 8.65
N PRO A 55 -15.42 7.55 8.50
CA PRO A 55 -16.77 7.24 8.99
C PRO A 55 -16.92 7.56 10.48
N LYS A 56 -18.13 7.96 10.87
CA LYS A 56 -18.51 8.44 12.21
C LYS A 56 -17.97 9.82 12.61
N LYS A 57 -17.03 10.41 11.85
CA LYS A 57 -16.69 11.82 12.05
C LYS A 57 -17.86 12.70 11.54
N ASP A 58 -18.20 13.74 12.28
CA ASP A 58 -19.28 14.65 11.88
C ASP A 58 -19.03 15.20 10.47
N GLY A 59 -20.06 15.21 9.62
CA GLY A 59 -19.97 15.70 8.25
C GLY A 59 -19.16 14.84 7.27
N TRP A 60 -18.81 13.61 7.63
CA TRP A 60 -17.95 12.76 6.77
C TRP A 60 -18.58 12.44 5.41
N MET A 61 -19.90 12.26 5.35
CA MET A 61 -20.59 11.94 4.09
C MET A 61 -20.71 13.17 3.19
N GLU A 62 -20.89 14.36 3.76
CA GLU A 62 -20.83 15.64 3.07
C GLU A 62 -19.43 15.90 2.51
N GLU A 63 -18.38 15.52 3.25
CA GLU A 63 -17.00 15.57 2.76
C GLU A 63 -16.80 14.60 1.59
N VAL A 64 -17.39 13.41 1.61
CA VAL A 64 -17.37 12.48 0.47
C VAL A 64 -18.02 13.14 -0.76
N ASP A 65 -19.20 13.76 -0.61
CA ASP A 65 -19.87 14.45 -1.71
C ASP A 65 -19.03 15.62 -2.25
N ARG A 66 -18.40 16.39 -1.36
CA ARG A 66 -17.47 17.46 -1.72
C ARG A 66 -16.27 16.92 -2.49
N CYS A 67 -15.70 15.82 -2.04
CA CYS A 67 -14.56 15.18 -2.71
C CYS A 67 -14.94 14.69 -4.11
N ILE A 68 -16.10 14.09 -4.28
CA ILE A 68 -16.59 13.66 -5.61
C ILE A 68 -16.73 14.86 -6.53
N ALA A 69 -17.34 15.95 -6.05
CA ALA A 69 -17.67 17.12 -6.88
C ALA A 69 -16.42 17.97 -7.22
N LYS A 70 -15.56 18.24 -6.23
CA LYS A 70 -14.47 19.22 -6.33
C LYS A 70 -13.08 18.63 -6.39
N VAL A 71 -12.75 17.67 -5.49
CA VAL A 71 -11.40 17.09 -5.39
C VAL A 71 -11.13 16.09 -6.50
N LYS A 72 -12.15 15.31 -6.88
CA LYS A 72 -12.08 14.27 -7.92
C LYS A 72 -10.86 13.35 -7.70
N PRO A 73 -10.84 12.58 -6.61
CA PRO A 73 -9.71 11.73 -6.29
C PRO A 73 -9.60 10.56 -7.27
N ASP A 74 -8.41 9.99 -7.36
CA ASP A 74 -8.18 8.77 -8.14
C ASP A 74 -8.64 7.51 -7.39
N SER A 75 -8.75 7.58 -6.07
CA SER A 75 -9.25 6.52 -5.19
C SER A 75 -9.56 7.05 -3.79
N TRP A 76 -10.14 6.19 -2.96
CA TRP A 76 -10.47 6.48 -1.56
C TRP A 76 -9.45 5.87 -0.62
N LYS A 77 -9.20 6.52 0.53
CA LYS A 77 -8.37 5.99 1.61
C LYS A 77 -9.12 6.02 2.92
N GLY A 78 -9.19 4.87 3.60
CA GLY A 78 -9.83 4.72 4.90
C GLY A 78 -8.94 3.96 5.90
N TYR A 79 -9.23 4.16 7.16
CA TYR A 79 -8.56 3.51 8.29
C TYR A 79 -9.63 2.91 9.19
N THR A 80 -9.74 1.60 9.19
CA THR A 80 -10.80 0.92 9.95
C THR A 80 -10.62 1.01 11.46
N VAL A 81 -9.42 1.27 11.93
CA VAL A 81 -9.12 1.51 13.35
C VAL A 81 -9.34 2.98 13.78
N GLY A 82 -9.66 3.88 12.85
CA GLY A 82 -9.71 5.32 13.09
C GLY A 82 -8.32 5.92 13.07
N ASP A 83 -7.79 6.31 14.23
CA ASP A 83 -6.41 6.77 14.36
C ASP A 83 -5.42 5.60 14.17
N PRO A 84 -4.46 5.68 13.25
CA PRO A 84 -3.52 4.57 13.00
C PRO A 84 -2.38 4.46 14.04
N LEU A 85 -2.20 5.45 14.89
CA LEU A 85 -1.10 5.48 15.87
C LEU A 85 -1.52 5.10 17.28
N SER A 86 -2.82 5.20 17.59
CA SER A 86 -3.37 4.88 18.91
C SER A 86 -4.82 4.45 18.82
N PRO A 87 -5.34 3.70 19.80
CA PRO A 87 -6.76 3.39 19.84
C PRO A 87 -7.60 4.66 19.79
N SER A 88 -8.48 4.78 18.77
CA SER A 88 -9.27 5.98 18.59
C SER A 88 -10.15 6.29 19.81
N LYS A 89 -9.96 7.45 20.41
CA LYS A 89 -10.76 7.98 21.51
C LYS A 89 -12.10 8.58 21.04
N LEU A 90 -12.17 8.95 19.75
CA LEU A 90 -13.38 9.48 19.11
C LEU A 90 -14.32 8.36 18.62
N GLY A 91 -13.91 7.09 18.75
CA GLY A 91 -14.71 5.95 18.32
C GLY A 91 -14.92 5.87 16.80
N THR A 92 -13.99 6.41 16.02
CA THR A 92 -14.04 6.46 14.55
C THR A 92 -13.64 5.13 13.89
N TYR A 93 -13.54 4.05 14.64
CA TYR A 93 -13.34 2.69 14.12
C TYR A 93 -14.63 2.11 13.49
N TRP A 94 -14.48 1.35 12.41
CA TRP A 94 -15.59 0.87 11.59
C TRP A 94 -15.23 -0.42 10.82
N ARG A 95 -16.24 -1.07 10.24
CA ARG A 95 -16.09 -2.32 9.47
C ARG A 95 -16.38 -2.09 8.00
N LEU A 96 -15.67 -2.79 7.12
CA LEU A 96 -15.92 -2.78 5.68
C LEU A 96 -17.30 -3.34 5.31
N ASP A 97 -17.83 -4.27 6.09
CA ASP A 97 -19.10 -4.94 5.86
C ASP A 97 -20.30 -4.32 6.64
N ASP A 98 -20.13 -3.12 7.17
CA ASP A 98 -21.22 -2.40 7.84
C ASP A 98 -22.20 -1.82 6.82
N GLU A 99 -23.33 -2.54 6.66
CA GLU A 99 -24.35 -2.21 5.66
C GLU A 99 -25.01 -0.85 5.89
N LYS A 100 -25.14 -0.43 7.14
CA LYS A 100 -25.81 0.84 7.47
C LYS A 100 -24.88 2.03 7.37
N LEU A 101 -23.64 1.87 7.80
CA LEU A 101 -22.69 2.97 7.87
C LEU A 101 -21.92 3.15 6.55
N ILE A 102 -21.43 2.06 5.94
CA ILE A 102 -20.46 2.12 4.85
C ILE A 102 -21.07 1.86 3.48
N TYR A 103 -22.09 1.02 3.35
CA TYR A 103 -22.65 0.71 2.03
C TYR A 103 -23.23 1.94 1.31
N PRO A 104 -23.85 2.93 1.98
CA PRO A 104 -24.23 4.19 1.32
C PRO A 104 -23.05 4.95 0.71
N PHE A 105 -21.87 4.90 1.33
CA PHE A 105 -20.65 5.44 0.73
C PHE A 105 -20.20 4.64 -0.50
N TYR A 106 -20.27 3.31 -0.44
CA TYR A 106 -19.91 2.47 -1.59
C TYR A 106 -20.83 2.73 -2.79
N GLU A 107 -22.12 2.94 -2.57
CA GLU A 107 -23.04 3.36 -3.64
C GLU A 107 -22.61 4.67 -4.30
N LYS A 108 -22.25 5.70 -3.49
CA LYS A 108 -21.74 6.97 -4.01
C LYS A 108 -20.42 6.78 -4.78
N ALA A 109 -19.50 6.01 -4.27
CA ALA A 109 -18.21 5.72 -4.91
C ALA A 109 -18.41 5.05 -6.29
N VAL A 110 -19.24 4.01 -6.35
CA VAL A 110 -19.60 3.33 -7.61
C VAL A 110 -20.29 4.28 -8.59
N LYS A 111 -21.26 5.07 -8.12
CA LYS A 111 -21.97 6.05 -8.95
C LYS A 111 -21.04 7.12 -9.51
N ALA A 112 -20.03 7.53 -8.74
CA ALA A 112 -19.01 8.49 -9.16
C ALA A 112 -17.92 7.88 -10.06
N GLY A 113 -17.88 6.54 -10.21
CA GLY A 113 -16.84 5.85 -10.96
C GLY A 113 -15.48 5.78 -10.25
N ILE A 114 -15.44 6.09 -8.94
CA ILE A 114 -14.22 6.04 -8.12
C ILE A 114 -14.22 4.71 -7.34
N ASN A 115 -13.93 3.63 -8.05
CA ASN A 115 -14.22 2.26 -7.59
C ASN A 115 -13.10 1.62 -6.76
N THR A 116 -12.01 2.33 -6.45
CA THR A 116 -10.90 1.79 -5.67
C THR A 116 -10.93 2.33 -4.25
N ILE A 117 -11.06 1.41 -3.28
CA ILE A 117 -11.11 1.68 -1.85
C ILE A 117 -9.84 1.13 -1.22
N CYS A 118 -8.95 2.00 -0.76
CA CYS A 118 -7.68 1.65 -0.13
C CYS A 118 -7.84 1.71 1.38
N ILE A 119 -7.52 0.62 2.08
CA ILE A 119 -7.80 0.47 3.50
C ILE A 119 -6.54 0.09 4.26
N HIS A 120 -6.18 0.89 5.25
CA HIS A 120 -5.16 0.53 6.24
C HIS A 120 -5.69 -0.61 7.12
N LYS A 121 -4.93 -1.71 7.19
CA LYS A 121 -5.17 -2.82 8.10
C LYS A 121 -3.84 -3.40 8.58
N GLY A 122 -3.87 -4.06 9.73
CA GLY A 122 -2.65 -4.62 10.34
C GLY A 122 -1.84 -3.60 11.13
N LEU A 123 -0.53 -3.81 11.18
CA LEU A 123 0.49 -2.97 11.83
C LEU A 123 0.20 -2.68 13.32
N LEU A 124 -0.13 -3.71 14.08
CA LEU A 124 -0.32 -3.60 15.51
C LEU A 124 0.84 -4.25 16.29
N PRO A 125 1.14 -3.77 17.52
CA PRO A 125 2.21 -4.32 18.37
C PRO A 125 1.88 -5.75 18.83
N ALA A 126 2.87 -6.43 19.42
CA ALA A 126 2.70 -7.80 19.92
C ALA A 126 1.61 -7.95 20.97
N ASP A 127 1.43 -6.93 21.81
CA ASP A 127 0.45 -6.87 22.89
C ASP A 127 -0.88 -6.23 22.49
N TYR A 128 -1.22 -6.24 21.18
CA TYR A 128 -2.36 -5.52 20.59
C TYR A 128 -3.70 -5.81 21.28
N GLU A 129 -3.93 -7.02 21.76
CA GLU A 129 -5.17 -7.34 22.48
C GLU A 129 -5.32 -6.51 23.77
N LYS A 130 -4.19 -6.20 24.39
CA LYS A 130 -4.13 -5.40 25.64
C LYS A 130 -4.01 -3.91 25.36
N SER A 131 -3.19 -3.52 24.40
CA SER A 131 -2.90 -2.10 24.07
C SER A 131 -3.94 -1.46 23.17
N TRP A 132 -4.72 -2.27 22.41
CA TRP A 132 -5.82 -1.82 21.52
C TRP A 132 -7.17 -2.46 21.88
N PRO A 133 -7.61 -2.43 23.14
CA PRO A 133 -8.81 -3.14 23.59
C PRO A 133 -10.06 -2.64 22.87
N GLY A 134 -10.84 -3.56 22.28
CA GLY A 134 -12.09 -3.24 21.56
C GLY A 134 -11.90 -2.54 20.21
N VAL A 135 -10.65 -2.31 19.78
CA VAL A 135 -10.32 -1.66 18.49
C VAL A 135 -9.52 -2.58 17.57
N TRP A 136 -8.66 -3.44 18.10
CA TRP A 136 -7.76 -4.28 17.30
C TRP A 136 -8.48 -5.17 16.28
N GLU A 137 -9.70 -5.61 16.55
CA GLU A 137 -10.49 -6.43 15.64
C GLU A 137 -10.76 -5.75 14.30
N TYR A 138 -10.85 -4.42 14.30
CA TYR A 138 -11.03 -3.60 13.09
C TYR A 138 -9.77 -3.55 12.21
N ALA A 139 -8.60 -3.87 12.76
CA ALA A 139 -7.35 -4.00 11.99
C ALA A 139 -7.24 -5.33 11.25
N THR A 140 -8.09 -6.33 11.57
CA THR A 140 -8.12 -7.63 10.91
C THR A 140 -8.82 -7.57 9.56
N VAL A 141 -8.78 -8.67 8.79
CA VAL A 141 -9.47 -8.79 7.50
C VAL A 141 -10.81 -9.53 7.57
N ASN A 142 -11.35 -9.74 8.78
CA ASN A 142 -12.57 -10.52 9.00
C ASN A 142 -13.84 -9.92 8.37
N ASP A 143 -13.82 -8.63 8.06
CA ASP A 143 -14.89 -7.87 7.42
C ASP A 143 -14.78 -7.79 5.88
N LEU A 144 -13.61 -8.16 5.34
CA LEU A 144 -13.29 -7.91 3.94
C LEU A 144 -14.01 -8.87 2.98
N GLY A 145 -14.08 -10.14 3.33
CA GLY A 145 -14.64 -11.16 2.42
C GLY A 145 -16.11 -10.92 2.07
N LYS A 146 -16.92 -10.53 3.08
CA LYS A 146 -18.33 -10.15 2.85
C LYS A 146 -18.43 -8.88 2.03
N ALA A 147 -17.71 -7.83 2.39
CA ALA A 147 -17.72 -6.56 1.66
C ALA A 147 -17.33 -6.73 0.18
N ALA A 148 -16.27 -7.51 -0.10
CA ALA A 148 -15.82 -7.77 -1.46
C ALA A 148 -16.84 -8.57 -2.29
N LYS A 149 -17.56 -9.49 -1.66
CA LYS A 149 -18.62 -10.28 -2.30
C LYS A 149 -19.86 -9.44 -2.61
N ASP A 150 -20.27 -8.60 -1.68
CA ASP A 150 -21.46 -7.75 -1.82
C ASP A 150 -21.22 -6.61 -2.83
N TRP A 151 -19.96 -6.16 -2.98
CA TRP A 151 -19.56 -5.05 -3.84
C TRP A 151 -18.56 -5.45 -4.94
N PRO A 152 -18.95 -6.31 -5.90
CA PRO A 152 -18.03 -6.82 -6.92
C PRO A 152 -17.53 -5.74 -7.91
N LYS A 153 -18.16 -4.55 -7.94
CA LYS A 153 -17.73 -3.40 -8.74
C LYS A 153 -16.62 -2.59 -8.07
N LEU A 154 -16.42 -2.74 -6.76
CA LEU A 154 -15.35 -2.08 -6.03
C LEU A 154 -14.10 -2.94 -5.99
N ASN A 155 -12.95 -2.29 -5.94
CA ASN A 155 -11.64 -2.90 -5.69
C ASN A 155 -11.19 -2.53 -4.29
N PHE A 156 -10.97 -3.52 -3.44
CA PHE A 156 -10.49 -3.34 -2.08
C PHE A 156 -8.97 -3.56 -2.05
N VAL A 157 -8.22 -2.50 -1.83
CA VAL A 157 -6.75 -2.52 -1.71
C VAL A 157 -6.40 -2.45 -0.23
N ILE A 158 -5.88 -3.54 0.30
CA ILE A 158 -5.49 -3.64 1.70
C ILE A 158 -4.04 -3.21 1.85
N TYR A 159 -3.84 -2.04 2.44
CA TYR A 159 -2.54 -1.46 2.69
C TYR A 159 -1.78 -2.25 3.74
N HIS A 160 -0.47 -2.34 3.54
CA HIS A 160 0.45 -3.13 4.35
C HIS A 160 0.11 -4.63 4.28
N SER A 161 -0.76 -5.02 3.32
CA SER A 161 -1.29 -6.38 3.17
C SER A 161 -1.76 -7.00 4.49
N ALA A 162 -2.30 -6.17 5.36
CA ALA A 162 -2.75 -6.53 6.70
C ALA A 162 -1.69 -7.26 7.56
N LEU A 163 -0.39 -7.05 7.30
CA LEU A 163 0.66 -7.60 8.14
C LEU A 163 0.46 -7.12 9.58
N ARG A 164 0.17 -8.03 10.54
CA ARG A 164 -0.04 -7.64 11.93
C ARG A 164 1.26 -7.19 12.62
N PRO A 165 2.36 -7.96 12.58
CA PRO A 165 3.57 -7.62 13.31
C PRO A 165 4.11 -6.23 12.92
N PHE A 166 4.22 -5.36 13.91
CA PHE A 166 4.80 -4.04 13.76
C PHE A 166 5.79 -3.79 14.90
N GLN A 167 6.98 -3.31 14.56
CA GLN A 167 8.10 -3.10 15.50
C GLN A 167 8.57 -4.39 16.21
N GLU A 168 8.24 -5.54 15.66
CA GLU A 168 8.74 -6.82 16.11
C GLU A 168 9.96 -7.25 15.30
N SER A 169 10.78 -8.13 15.89
CA SER A 169 11.91 -8.72 15.19
C SER A 169 11.43 -9.54 13.97
N PRO A 170 11.87 -9.24 12.75
CA PRO A 170 11.55 -10.06 11.58
C PRO A 170 12.01 -11.52 11.72
N ASP A 171 13.04 -11.79 12.52
CA ASP A 171 13.50 -13.14 12.80
C ASP A 171 12.49 -13.92 13.65
N ALA A 172 11.89 -13.27 14.65
CA ALA A 172 10.83 -13.89 15.47
C ALA A 172 9.59 -14.21 14.63
N VAL A 173 9.19 -13.29 13.75
CA VAL A 173 8.05 -13.49 12.85
C VAL A 173 8.34 -14.59 11.83
N LEU A 174 9.57 -14.68 11.32
CA LEU A 174 10.01 -15.78 10.44
C LEU A 174 9.98 -17.12 11.16
N ALA A 175 10.45 -17.19 12.41
CA ALA A 175 10.43 -18.42 13.20
C ALA A 175 9.00 -18.93 13.43
N GLU A 176 8.04 -18.03 13.65
CA GLU A 176 6.62 -18.39 13.74
C GLU A 176 6.07 -18.88 12.40
N PHE A 177 6.44 -18.21 11.29
CA PHE A 177 6.09 -18.67 9.95
C PHE A 177 6.67 -20.07 9.64
N ASP A 178 7.93 -20.32 9.95
CA ASP A 178 8.59 -21.62 9.72
C ASP A 178 7.89 -22.75 10.49
N LYS A 179 7.34 -22.43 11.67
CA LYS A 179 6.58 -23.38 12.52
C LYS A 179 5.15 -23.60 12.01
N THR A 180 4.46 -22.55 11.57
CA THR A 180 3.01 -22.58 11.31
C THR A 180 2.66 -22.53 9.82
N GLY A 181 3.55 -22.06 8.98
CA GLY A 181 3.29 -21.71 7.58
C GLY A 181 2.42 -20.47 7.39
N ARG A 182 2.19 -19.69 8.45
CA ARG A 182 1.30 -18.53 8.45
C ARG A 182 2.01 -17.26 8.91
N ILE A 183 1.66 -16.15 8.28
CA ILE A 183 2.04 -14.81 8.70
C ILE A 183 0.76 -14.14 9.16
N GLN A 184 0.72 -13.71 10.42
CA GLN A 184 -0.50 -13.22 11.09
C GLN A 184 -1.17 -12.11 10.27
N TRP A 185 -2.44 -12.32 9.96
CA TRP A 185 -3.38 -11.57 9.14
C TRP A 185 -3.01 -11.43 7.66
N ALA A 186 -1.73 -11.42 7.28
CA ALA A 186 -1.34 -11.42 5.88
C ALA A 186 -1.72 -12.73 5.16
N THR A 187 -1.61 -13.87 5.86
CA THR A 187 -2.11 -15.14 5.31
C THR A 187 -3.63 -15.16 5.24
N ASP A 188 -4.31 -14.58 6.22
CA ASP A 188 -5.77 -14.49 6.19
C ASP A 188 -6.26 -13.63 5.01
N LEU A 189 -5.58 -12.51 4.73
CA LEU A 189 -5.83 -11.71 3.51
C LEU A 189 -5.63 -12.54 2.24
N ALA A 190 -4.52 -13.27 2.16
CA ALA A 190 -4.18 -14.09 1.00
C ALA A 190 -5.19 -15.20 0.72
N GLU A 191 -5.91 -15.67 1.73
CA GLU A 191 -6.94 -16.71 1.64
C GLU A 191 -8.34 -16.17 1.24
N ILE A 192 -8.60 -14.87 1.35
CA ILE A 192 -9.92 -14.27 1.07
C ILE A 192 -10.45 -14.62 -0.34
N PRO A 193 -9.67 -14.51 -1.44
CA PRO A 193 -10.19 -14.82 -2.77
C PRO A 193 -10.73 -16.24 -2.90
N ALA A 194 -10.01 -17.22 -2.37
CA ALA A 194 -10.44 -18.62 -2.41
C ALA A 194 -11.62 -18.88 -1.48
N LYS A 195 -11.59 -18.32 -0.26
CA LYS A 195 -12.61 -18.54 0.76
C LYS A 195 -13.98 -17.96 0.38
N PHE A 196 -13.99 -16.79 -0.27
CA PHE A 196 -15.22 -16.06 -0.60
C PHE A 196 -15.57 -16.07 -2.10
N GLY A 197 -14.72 -16.63 -2.95
CA GLY A 197 -14.94 -16.66 -4.40
C GLY A 197 -14.84 -15.28 -5.05
N VAL A 198 -14.03 -14.38 -4.52
CA VAL A 198 -13.92 -12.98 -4.97
C VAL A 198 -12.61 -12.71 -5.73
N LYS A 199 -12.61 -11.68 -6.59
CA LYS A 199 -11.44 -11.31 -7.43
C LYS A 199 -11.02 -9.85 -7.27
N ASN A 200 -11.69 -9.10 -6.45
CA ASN A 200 -11.57 -7.65 -6.27
C ASN A 200 -10.86 -7.26 -4.96
N VAL A 201 -10.02 -8.16 -4.44
CA VAL A 201 -9.19 -7.96 -3.25
C VAL A 201 -7.73 -7.92 -3.64
N TYR A 202 -7.03 -6.88 -3.21
CA TYR A 202 -5.62 -6.60 -3.51
C TYR A 202 -4.84 -6.39 -2.22
N GLY A 203 -3.57 -6.80 -2.21
CA GLY A 203 -2.63 -6.51 -1.13
C GLY A 203 -1.59 -5.48 -1.59
N GLU A 204 -1.46 -4.38 -0.88
CA GLU A 204 -0.41 -3.38 -1.08
C GLU A 204 0.70 -3.59 -0.03
N ILE A 205 1.99 -3.45 -0.40
CA ILE A 205 3.11 -3.92 0.42
C ILE A 205 3.91 -2.82 1.11
N GLY A 206 3.52 -1.55 1.01
CA GLY A 206 4.16 -0.43 1.70
C GLY A 206 4.28 -0.67 3.21
N THR A 207 5.26 -0.10 3.85
CA THR A 207 5.68 -0.39 5.23
C THR A 207 6.04 -1.86 5.46
N ALA A 208 5.12 -2.79 5.20
CA ALA A 208 5.34 -4.22 5.47
C ALA A 208 6.59 -4.76 4.78
N PHE A 209 6.81 -4.39 3.52
CA PHE A 209 8.03 -4.77 2.81
C PHE A 209 9.26 -4.02 3.31
N ALA A 210 9.14 -2.72 3.60
CA ALA A 210 10.23 -1.90 4.11
C ALA A 210 10.79 -2.43 5.43
N THR A 211 9.94 -2.89 6.35
CA THR A 211 10.35 -3.36 7.67
C THR A 211 11.15 -4.67 7.64
N CYS A 212 11.03 -5.47 6.59
CA CYS A 212 11.70 -6.76 6.50
C CYS A 212 12.71 -6.90 5.36
N ALA A 213 12.60 -6.12 4.29
CA ALA A 213 13.38 -6.31 3.06
C ALA A 213 14.90 -6.28 3.26
N VAL A 214 15.38 -5.48 4.22
CA VAL A 214 16.81 -5.31 4.52
C VAL A 214 17.22 -6.11 5.75
N THR A 215 16.37 -6.15 6.76
CA THR A 215 16.66 -6.77 8.05
C THR A 215 16.55 -8.29 7.99
N ASN A 216 15.59 -8.82 7.24
CA ASN A 216 15.40 -10.25 7.04
C ASN A 216 14.82 -10.55 5.64
N PRO A 217 15.65 -10.64 4.58
CA PRO A 217 15.19 -10.95 3.23
C PRO A 217 14.44 -12.29 3.12
N ARG A 218 14.74 -13.26 4.00
CA ARG A 218 14.04 -14.54 4.04
C ARG A 218 12.58 -14.37 4.49
N PHE A 219 12.35 -13.53 5.50
CA PHE A 219 10.98 -13.17 5.89
C PHE A 219 10.26 -12.36 4.80
N ALA A 220 10.95 -11.42 4.14
CA ALA A 220 10.40 -10.72 2.99
C ALA A 220 9.97 -11.68 1.88
N ALA A 221 10.76 -12.73 1.61
CA ALA A 221 10.42 -13.77 0.64
C ALA A 221 9.19 -14.58 1.06
N ALA A 222 9.08 -14.94 2.35
CA ALA A 222 7.90 -15.62 2.89
C ALA A 222 6.63 -14.75 2.76
N PHE A 223 6.73 -13.47 3.08
CA PHE A 223 5.63 -12.51 2.98
C PHE A 223 5.16 -12.34 1.54
N ILE A 224 6.05 -12.01 0.61
CA ILE A 224 5.71 -11.86 -0.82
C ILE A 224 5.22 -13.18 -1.41
N GLY A 225 5.86 -14.31 -1.08
CA GLY A 225 5.43 -15.64 -1.50
C GLY A 225 4.01 -15.98 -1.06
N THR A 226 3.65 -15.64 0.18
CA THR A 226 2.30 -15.83 0.72
C THR A 226 1.25 -15.03 -0.06
N LEU A 227 1.54 -13.75 -0.31
CA LEU A 227 0.63 -12.87 -1.05
C LEU A 227 0.47 -13.32 -2.51
N VAL A 228 1.57 -13.60 -3.21
CA VAL A 228 1.52 -14.00 -4.62
C VAL A 228 0.84 -15.36 -4.78
N ARG A 229 1.04 -16.30 -3.86
CA ARG A 229 0.34 -17.60 -3.88
C ARG A 229 -1.16 -17.43 -3.68
N GLY A 230 -1.60 -16.63 -2.73
CA GLY A 230 -3.02 -16.56 -2.32
C GLY A 230 -3.83 -15.56 -3.12
N LEU A 231 -3.33 -14.34 -3.31
CA LEU A 231 -4.00 -13.32 -4.10
C LEU A 231 -3.82 -13.52 -5.61
N GLY A 232 -2.70 -14.12 -6.02
CA GLY A 232 -2.21 -14.10 -7.39
C GLY A 232 -1.32 -12.89 -7.66
N PRO A 233 -0.32 -13.03 -8.56
CA PRO A 233 0.63 -11.95 -8.86
C PRO A 233 -0.03 -10.68 -9.41
N GLU A 234 -1.22 -10.79 -9.98
CA GLU A 234 -1.99 -9.68 -10.55
C GLU A 234 -2.74 -8.84 -9.50
N ARG A 235 -2.72 -9.23 -8.23
CA ARG A 235 -3.40 -8.54 -7.13
C ARG A 235 -2.47 -8.12 -5.99
N VAL A 236 -1.16 -8.20 -6.19
CA VAL A 236 -0.17 -7.61 -5.29
C VAL A 236 0.30 -6.29 -5.88
N LEU A 237 0.24 -5.22 -5.09
CA LEU A 237 0.57 -3.86 -5.51
C LEU A 237 1.82 -3.36 -4.80
N TRP A 238 2.67 -2.67 -5.55
CA TRP A 238 3.82 -1.96 -5.02
C TRP A 238 3.36 -0.72 -4.25
N GLY A 239 3.90 -0.55 -3.06
CA GLY A 239 3.91 0.66 -2.29
C GLY A 239 5.23 0.76 -1.52
N SER A 240 5.67 1.96 -1.23
CA SER A 240 6.90 2.22 -0.49
C SER A 240 6.65 2.83 0.88
N ASP A 241 5.46 3.41 1.05
CA ASP A 241 5.13 4.25 2.21
C ASP A 241 6.21 5.32 2.48
N SER A 242 6.81 5.85 1.36
CA SER A 242 7.77 6.95 1.42
C SER A 242 7.06 8.18 1.92
N VAL A 243 7.61 8.77 2.69
CA VAL A 243 8.38 9.64 3.50
C VAL A 243 8.86 9.02 4.83
N TRP A 244 8.16 8.01 5.36
CA TRP A 244 8.58 7.34 6.59
C TRP A 244 9.91 6.60 6.45
N TYR A 245 10.20 6.11 5.25
CA TYR A 245 11.38 5.30 4.93
C TYR A 245 12.36 6.00 3.98
N GLY A 246 12.23 7.33 3.81
CA GLY A 246 13.04 8.12 2.88
C GLY A 246 12.77 7.80 1.42
N SER A 247 13.80 7.87 0.57
CA SER A 247 13.68 7.52 -0.84
C SER A 247 13.28 6.05 -1.02
N PRO A 248 12.35 5.74 -1.94
CA PRO A 248 11.93 4.37 -2.20
C PRO A 248 12.98 3.53 -2.93
N GLN A 249 14.12 4.09 -3.35
CA GLN A 249 15.08 3.40 -4.22
C GLN A 249 15.63 2.11 -3.58
N TRP A 250 15.96 2.13 -2.29
CA TRP A 250 16.49 0.95 -1.63
C TRP A 250 15.46 -0.19 -1.54
N GLN A 251 14.18 0.12 -1.37
CA GLN A 251 13.10 -0.87 -1.41
C GLN A 251 12.93 -1.45 -2.82
N ILE A 252 13.04 -0.60 -3.86
CA ILE A 252 13.00 -1.03 -5.26
C ILE A 252 14.15 -2.00 -5.54
N GLU A 253 15.38 -1.70 -5.11
CA GLU A 253 16.53 -2.58 -5.29
C GLU A 253 16.37 -3.89 -4.50
N ALA A 254 15.82 -3.84 -3.28
CA ALA A 254 15.52 -5.02 -2.50
C ALA A 254 14.55 -5.95 -3.23
N MET A 255 13.42 -5.42 -3.74
CA MET A 255 12.44 -6.22 -4.47
C MET A 255 13.01 -6.78 -5.80
N ARG A 256 13.84 -6.00 -6.50
CA ARG A 256 14.50 -6.49 -7.73
C ARG A 256 15.35 -7.73 -7.49
N ARG A 257 16.02 -7.79 -6.34
CA ARG A 257 16.92 -8.89 -5.95
C ARG A 257 16.25 -10.00 -5.17
N LEU A 258 15.02 -9.75 -4.67
CA LEU A 258 14.31 -10.71 -3.84
C LEU A 258 14.02 -11.98 -4.63
N GLU A 259 14.43 -13.13 -4.07
CA GLU A 259 14.04 -14.44 -4.55
C GLU A 259 13.44 -15.26 -3.40
N VAL A 260 12.51 -16.12 -3.72
CA VAL A 260 12.00 -17.10 -2.74
C VAL A 260 12.91 -18.32 -2.75
N PRO A 261 13.54 -18.67 -1.62
CA PRO A 261 14.40 -19.85 -1.52
C PRO A 261 13.72 -21.13 -2.01
N GLU A 262 14.48 -22.02 -2.66
CA GLU A 262 13.91 -23.21 -3.30
C GLU A 262 13.19 -24.13 -2.29
N GLU A 263 13.77 -24.32 -1.11
CA GLU A 263 13.17 -25.11 -0.03
C GLU A 263 11.81 -24.51 0.41
N MET A 264 11.75 -23.18 0.56
CA MET A 264 10.51 -22.47 0.91
C MET A 264 9.47 -22.61 -0.19
N ARG A 265 9.89 -22.53 -1.47
CA ARG A 265 9.00 -22.73 -2.63
C ARG A 265 8.40 -24.12 -2.63
N LYS A 266 9.21 -25.15 -2.37
CA LYS A 266 8.75 -26.54 -2.31
C LYS A 266 7.80 -26.76 -1.13
N GLN A 267 8.19 -26.30 0.05
CA GLN A 267 7.44 -26.49 1.30
C GLN A 267 6.07 -25.78 1.26
N HIS A 268 6.03 -24.51 0.82
CA HIS A 268 4.84 -23.68 0.89
C HIS A 268 4.15 -23.50 -0.47
N LYS A 269 4.62 -24.15 -1.53
CA LYS A 269 4.11 -24.02 -2.90
C LYS A 269 4.12 -22.58 -3.41
N PHE A 270 5.16 -21.83 -3.04
CA PHE A 270 5.34 -20.48 -3.52
C PHE A 270 5.87 -20.46 -4.96
N PRO A 271 5.41 -19.52 -5.80
CA PRO A 271 5.99 -19.34 -7.13
C PRO A 271 7.41 -18.75 -7.02
N ALA A 272 8.24 -18.99 -8.02
CA ALA A 272 9.46 -18.22 -8.22
C ALA A 272 9.08 -16.80 -8.61
N LEU A 273 9.72 -15.79 -8.01
CA LEU A 273 9.46 -14.39 -8.37
C LEU A 273 10.09 -14.02 -9.73
N GLY A 274 11.19 -14.68 -10.07
CA GLY A 274 11.89 -14.53 -11.34
C GLY A 274 12.75 -13.27 -11.41
N ALA A 275 13.26 -12.95 -12.59
CA ALA A 275 14.15 -11.83 -12.83
C ALA A 275 13.56 -10.48 -12.40
N ALA A 276 14.42 -9.47 -12.22
CA ALA A 276 14.05 -8.11 -11.79
C ALA A 276 13.00 -7.46 -12.70
N ASP A 277 13.05 -7.73 -13.99
CA ASP A 277 12.13 -7.30 -15.04
C ASP A 277 11.15 -8.39 -15.47
N GLY A 278 11.13 -9.52 -14.74
CA GLY A 278 10.25 -10.64 -15.02
C GLY A 278 8.77 -10.30 -14.78
N LYS A 279 7.89 -11.16 -15.32
CA LYS A 279 6.45 -10.94 -15.34
C LYS A 279 5.84 -10.60 -13.97
N ILE A 280 6.23 -11.33 -12.91
CA ILE A 280 5.66 -11.14 -11.56
C ILE A 280 6.11 -9.80 -10.99
N LYS A 281 7.42 -9.51 -10.97
CA LYS A 281 7.94 -8.27 -10.40
C LYS A 281 7.47 -7.03 -11.18
N THR A 282 7.41 -7.11 -12.52
CA THR A 282 6.84 -6.03 -13.35
C THR A 282 5.35 -5.80 -13.05
N ALA A 283 4.58 -6.88 -12.85
CA ALA A 283 3.17 -6.75 -12.46
C ALA A 283 3.05 -6.05 -11.10
N ILE A 284 3.80 -6.48 -10.09
CA ILE A 284 3.80 -5.89 -8.74
C ILE A 284 4.22 -4.42 -8.79
N PHE A 285 5.36 -4.09 -9.41
CA PHE A 285 5.90 -2.72 -9.43
C PHE A 285 5.01 -1.70 -10.13
N SER A 286 4.31 -2.11 -11.21
CA SER A 286 3.61 -1.13 -12.03
C SER A 286 2.37 -1.65 -12.74
N GLY A 287 2.41 -2.86 -13.30
CA GLY A 287 1.35 -3.35 -14.19
C GLY A 287 -0.02 -3.42 -13.52
N ASN A 288 -0.06 -3.90 -12.28
CA ASN A 288 -1.29 -4.04 -11.51
C ASN A 288 -1.89 -2.68 -11.14
N ALA A 289 -1.05 -1.76 -10.62
CA ALA A 289 -1.48 -0.41 -10.28
C ALA A 289 -1.92 0.37 -11.51
N ALA A 290 -1.18 0.28 -12.62
CA ALA A 290 -1.54 0.93 -13.88
C ALA A 290 -2.92 0.49 -14.38
N LYS A 291 -3.22 -0.82 -14.29
CA LYS A 291 -4.53 -1.36 -14.63
C LYS A 291 -5.63 -0.86 -13.68
N LEU A 292 -5.36 -0.90 -12.37
CA LEU A 292 -6.31 -0.54 -11.33
C LEU A 292 -6.69 0.95 -11.40
N TYR A 293 -5.71 1.83 -11.65
CA TYR A 293 -5.89 3.28 -11.73
C TYR A 293 -6.08 3.80 -13.16
N ASN A 294 -6.30 2.90 -14.12
CA ASN A 294 -6.51 3.23 -15.52
C ASN A 294 -5.42 4.16 -16.09
N VAL A 295 -4.16 3.83 -15.79
CA VAL A 295 -3.00 4.54 -16.32
C VAL A 295 -2.53 3.85 -17.59
N ASN A 296 -2.66 4.52 -18.73
CA ASN A 296 -2.10 4.01 -19.99
C ASN A 296 -0.56 4.09 -19.95
N THR A 297 0.09 2.96 -19.72
CA THR A 297 1.54 2.90 -19.57
C THR A 297 2.32 3.41 -20.78
N LYS A 298 1.84 3.18 -22.00
CA LYS A 298 2.51 3.67 -23.22
C LYS A 298 2.52 5.20 -23.27
N THR A 299 1.36 5.83 -23.12
CA THR A 299 1.23 7.29 -23.15
C THR A 299 1.89 7.93 -21.93
N ALA A 300 1.67 7.36 -20.74
CA ALA A 300 2.24 7.90 -19.51
C ALA A 300 3.77 7.82 -19.52
N LEU A 301 4.37 6.68 -19.90
CA LEU A 301 5.83 6.56 -19.97
C LEU A 301 6.43 7.48 -21.04
N GLY A 302 5.79 7.62 -22.20
CA GLY A 302 6.23 8.57 -23.24
C GLY A 302 6.30 10.00 -22.72
N ALA A 303 5.26 10.48 -22.03
CA ALA A 303 5.24 11.82 -21.44
C ALA A 303 6.26 11.99 -20.29
N ILE A 304 6.38 10.98 -19.45
CA ILE A 304 7.26 11.00 -18.27
C ILE A 304 8.75 11.03 -18.66
N THR A 305 9.16 10.42 -19.75
CA THR A 305 10.57 10.38 -20.19
C THR A 305 11.10 11.72 -20.66
N THR A 306 10.23 12.65 -21.01
CA THR A 306 10.58 13.97 -21.57
C THR A 306 10.04 15.14 -20.77
N ASP A 307 9.42 14.91 -19.62
CA ASP A 307 8.82 15.95 -18.80
C ASP A 307 9.88 16.72 -17.97
N ARG A 308 9.45 17.79 -17.28
CA ARG A 308 10.36 18.64 -16.48
C ARG A 308 11.04 17.86 -15.35
N ILE A 309 10.39 16.88 -14.72
CA ILE A 309 11.02 16.06 -13.67
C ILE A 309 12.09 15.15 -14.25
N ALA A 310 11.90 14.62 -15.45
CA ALA A 310 12.94 13.87 -16.16
C ALA A 310 14.17 14.75 -16.47
N ALA A 311 13.95 16.00 -16.87
CA ALA A 311 15.03 16.98 -17.08
C ALA A 311 15.77 17.28 -15.77
N ILE A 312 15.05 17.57 -14.67
CA ILE A 312 15.65 17.81 -13.34
C ILE A 312 16.48 16.58 -12.89
N ARG A 313 15.96 15.37 -13.13
CA ARG A 313 16.70 14.14 -12.82
C ARG A 313 17.99 14.02 -13.64
N ALA A 314 17.94 14.36 -14.91
CA ALA A 314 19.13 14.35 -15.77
C ALA A 314 20.17 15.38 -15.30
N GLU A 315 19.74 16.60 -14.95
CA GLU A 315 20.57 17.65 -14.35
C GLU A 315 21.20 17.17 -13.02
N TYR A 316 20.41 16.56 -12.13
CA TYR A 316 20.88 16.01 -10.86
C TYR A 316 21.97 14.94 -11.05
N VAL A 317 21.74 13.99 -11.96
CA VAL A 317 22.73 12.93 -12.26
C VAL A 317 24.00 13.51 -12.90
N ALA A 318 23.85 14.46 -13.83
CA ALA A 318 24.99 15.13 -14.47
C ALA A 318 25.86 15.95 -13.48
N ALA A 319 25.24 16.47 -12.42
CA ALA A 319 25.94 17.15 -11.32
C ALA A 319 26.58 16.17 -10.30
N GLY A 320 26.59 14.86 -10.57
CA GLY A 320 27.16 13.86 -9.67
C GLY A 320 26.19 13.38 -8.58
N GLY A 321 24.90 13.72 -8.69
CA GLY A 321 23.88 13.24 -7.77
C GLY A 321 23.69 11.74 -7.84
N GLU A 322 23.78 11.09 -6.70
CA GLU A 322 23.50 9.66 -6.56
C GLU A 322 22.06 9.42 -6.12
N ARG A 323 21.53 8.23 -6.42
CA ARG A 323 20.23 7.81 -5.91
C ARG A 323 20.31 7.62 -4.40
N SER A 324 19.44 8.31 -3.65
CA SER A 324 19.35 8.13 -2.21
C SER A 324 19.07 6.67 -1.87
N ASN A 325 19.77 6.16 -0.87
CA ASN A 325 19.61 4.79 -0.38
C ASN A 325 19.84 3.67 -1.41
N ALA A 326 20.42 3.96 -2.60
CA ALA A 326 20.69 2.94 -3.61
C ALA A 326 21.62 1.83 -3.11
N ARG A 327 22.49 2.17 -2.15
CA ARG A 327 23.44 1.25 -1.51
C ARG A 327 23.01 0.83 -0.12
N TYR A 328 22.00 1.47 0.44
CA TYR A 328 21.56 1.22 1.81
C TYR A 328 21.00 -0.21 1.94
N GLY A 329 21.41 -0.90 2.98
CA GLY A 329 20.96 -2.27 3.26
C GLY A 329 21.57 -3.37 2.40
N PHE A 330 22.27 -3.02 1.30
CA PHE A 330 22.95 -3.98 0.41
C PHE A 330 24.46 -3.74 0.30
N VAL A 331 24.99 -2.80 1.03
CA VAL A 331 26.41 -2.51 1.08
C VAL A 331 27.04 -3.40 2.14
N ALA A 332 27.97 -4.27 1.73
CA ALA A 332 28.85 -4.93 2.69
C ALA A 332 29.56 -3.84 3.51
N ARG A 333 29.45 -3.89 4.83
CA ARG A 333 30.28 -3.06 5.68
C ARG A 333 31.73 -3.50 5.43
N HIS A 334 32.48 -2.68 4.76
CA HIS A 334 33.92 -2.86 4.79
C HIS A 334 34.34 -2.66 6.25
N SER A 335 34.80 -3.73 6.89
CA SER A 335 35.53 -3.61 8.15
C SER A 335 36.68 -2.63 7.91
N ALA A 336 36.65 -1.50 8.60
CA ALA A 336 37.74 -0.55 8.63
C ALA A 336 38.95 -1.20 9.28
#